data_6f9c07150f8c8024bf5cfc6c07d356f5
#
_entry.id   6f9c07150f8c8024bf5cfc6c07d356f5
#
_cell.length_a   1.000
_cell.length_b   1.000
_cell.length_c   1.000
_cell.angle_alpha   90.00
_cell.angle_beta   90.00
_cell.angle_gamma   90.00
#
_symmetry.space_group_name_H-M   'P 1'
#
loop_
_entity.id
_entity.type
_entity.pdbx_description
1 polymer ?
#
loop_
_entity_poly.entity_id
_entity_poly.type
_entity_poly.pdbx_seq_one_letter_code
_entity_poly.pdbx_strand_id
1 'polypeptide(L)'
;MFRNAVIFSLLLSLAGTSWADEREQKTIDARQGLLEVVAQYFGPIVGMAKGQIPYDAALIEKNAGKVAQLAPMIPDMFAMDTSASGLPTEAKADIWADYDDFSAKAATTAERAEALVAATAEGRGATMKAFGALGSSCKSCHDSYRQKN
;
A
#
# COMPACT_ATOMS: atom_id res chain seq x y z
N MET A 1 -4.40 18.29 56.91
CA MET A 1 -5.07 18.76 55.64
C MET A 1 -4.19 18.52 54.43
N PHE A 2 -3.61 17.31 54.22
CA PHE A 2 -2.70 17.02 53.07
C PHE A 2 -2.97 15.65 52.44
N ARG A 3 -4.23 15.20 52.35
CA ARG A 3 -4.52 13.85 51.86
C ARG A 3 -5.31 13.79 50.55
N ASN A 4 -5.73 14.93 49.97
CA ASN A 4 -6.59 14.97 48.77
C ASN A 4 -5.87 15.49 47.51
N ALA A 5 -4.57 15.85 47.55
CA ALA A 5 -3.87 16.40 46.40
C ALA A 5 -3.22 15.32 45.48
N VAL A 6 -3.07 14.06 45.94
CA VAL A 6 -2.34 13.03 45.21
C VAL A 6 -3.23 12.27 44.20
N ILE A 7 -4.55 12.29 44.37
CA ILE A 7 -5.47 11.50 43.50
C ILE A 7 -5.75 12.21 42.17
N PHE A 8 -5.56 13.52 42.06
CA PHE A 8 -5.90 14.27 40.84
C PHE A 8 -4.85 14.16 39.71
N SER A 9 -3.60 13.83 40.05
CA SER A 9 -2.51 13.74 39.06
C SER A 9 -2.47 12.39 38.29
N LEU A 10 -3.14 11.35 38.77
CA LEU A 10 -3.08 10.01 38.18
C LEU A 10 -4.14 9.79 37.07
N LEU A 11 -5.17 10.65 37.02
CA LEU A 11 -6.24 10.53 36.03
C LEU A 11 -5.94 11.20 34.68
N LEU A 12 -4.91 12.04 34.60
CA LEU A 12 -4.56 12.75 33.37
C LEU A 12 -3.69 11.92 32.41
N SER A 13 -3.07 10.85 32.89
CA SER A 13 -2.16 10.01 32.10
C SER A 13 -2.86 8.91 31.28
N LEU A 14 -4.10 8.56 31.58
CA LEU A 14 -4.84 7.52 30.83
C LEU A 14 -5.53 8.03 29.56
N ALA A 15 -5.77 9.33 29.43
CA ALA A 15 -6.42 9.90 28.25
C ALA A 15 -5.48 10.01 27.02
N GLY A 16 -4.18 10.11 27.24
CA GLY A 16 -3.18 10.35 26.18
C GLY A 16 -2.93 9.11 25.30
N THR A 17 -2.95 7.92 25.85
CA THR A 17 -2.70 6.67 25.11
C THR A 17 -3.83 6.33 24.15
N SER A 18 -5.09 6.52 24.56
CA SER A 18 -6.27 6.22 23.75
C SER A 18 -6.34 7.04 22.43
N TRP A 19 -5.90 8.30 22.45
CA TRP A 19 -5.89 9.16 21.26
C TRP A 19 -4.75 8.84 20.29
N ALA A 20 -3.60 8.42 20.79
CA ALA A 20 -2.46 8.00 19.98
C ALA A 20 -2.80 6.70 19.23
N ASP A 21 -3.31 5.70 19.95
CA ASP A 21 -3.70 4.41 19.40
C ASP A 21 -4.80 4.55 18.34
N GLU A 22 -5.78 5.43 18.56
CA GLU A 22 -6.85 5.69 17.58
C GLU A 22 -6.30 6.33 16.30
N ARG A 23 -5.35 7.26 16.42
CA ARG A 23 -4.72 7.90 15.27
C ARG A 23 -3.88 6.90 14.47
N GLU A 24 -3.11 6.06 15.13
CA GLU A 24 -2.29 5.03 14.49
C GLU A 24 -3.18 3.99 13.80
N GLN A 25 -4.26 3.55 14.43
CA GLN A 25 -5.22 2.63 13.82
C GLN A 25 -5.84 3.23 12.55
N LYS A 26 -6.32 4.47 12.58
CA LYS A 26 -6.85 5.17 11.39
C LYS A 26 -5.83 5.26 10.26
N THR A 27 -4.56 5.45 10.61
CA THR A 27 -3.47 5.49 9.62
C THR A 27 -3.25 4.11 9.00
N ILE A 28 -3.26 3.05 9.79
CA ILE A 28 -3.15 1.67 9.30
C ILE A 28 -4.34 1.33 8.40
N ASP A 29 -5.56 1.67 8.82
CA ASP A 29 -6.79 1.44 8.03
C ASP A 29 -6.73 2.17 6.67
N ALA A 30 -6.25 3.42 6.64
CA ALA A 30 -6.09 4.18 5.41
C ALA A 30 -5.09 3.53 4.44
N ARG A 31 -3.96 3.01 4.94
CA ARG A 31 -2.97 2.25 4.14
C ARG A 31 -3.59 1.00 3.53
N GLN A 32 -4.24 0.21 4.36
CA GLN A 32 -4.91 -1.02 3.94
C GLN A 32 -5.99 -0.71 2.91
N GLY A 33 -6.80 0.33 3.13
CA GLY A 33 -7.82 0.76 2.18
C GLY A 33 -7.26 1.17 0.82
N LEU A 34 -6.16 1.94 0.78
CA LEU A 34 -5.50 2.30 -0.49
C LEU A 34 -4.99 1.06 -1.22
N LEU A 35 -4.31 0.15 -0.52
CA LEU A 35 -3.74 -1.06 -1.12
C LEU A 35 -4.83 -2.05 -1.57
N GLU A 36 -5.95 -2.12 -0.85
CA GLU A 36 -7.15 -2.87 -1.26
C GLU A 36 -7.72 -2.33 -2.58
N VAL A 37 -7.83 -1.01 -2.71
CA VAL A 37 -8.28 -0.37 -3.97
C VAL A 37 -7.32 -0.68 -5.12
N VAL A 38 -6.01 -0.62 -4.90
CA VAL A 38 -5.01 -1.06 -5.89
C VAL A 38 -5.25 -2.51 -6.31
N ALA A 39 -5.48 -3.40 -5.34
CA ALA A 39 -5.74 -4.82 -5.60
C ALA A 39 -7.04 -5.03 -6.40
N GLN A 40 -8.11 -4.25 -6.15
CA GLN A 40 -9.36 -4.30 -6.90
C GLN A 40 -9.16 -3.97 -8.39
N TYR A 41 -8.29 -3.01 -8.73
CA TYR A 41 -7.98 -2.71 -10.13
C TYR A 41 -6.99 -3.72 -10.73
N PHE A 42 -6.03 -4.21 -9.98
CA PHE A 42 -5.02 -5.14 -10.50
C PHE A 42 -5.56 -6.57 -10.67
N GLY A 43 -6.49 -7.00 -9.81
CA GLY A 43 -7.05 -8.36 -9.82
C GLY A 43 -7.61 -8.82 -11.17
N PRO A 44 -8.47 -8.04 -11.86
CA PRO A 44 -8.96 -8.39 -13.19
C PRO A 44 -7.84 -8.57 -14.24
N ILE A 45 -6.77 -7.76 -14.17
CA ILE A 45 -5.62 -7.91 -15.08
C ILE A 45 -4.92 -9.25 -14.83
N VAL A 46 -4.75 -9.64 -13.57
CA VAL A 46 -4.21 -10.94 -13.17
C VAL A 46 -5.12 -12.07 -13.69
N GLY A 47 -6.45 -11.94 -13.56
CA GLY A 47 -7.42 -12.91 -14.04
C GLY A 47 -7.32 -13.13 -15.55
N MET A 48 -7.16 -12.06 -16.34
CA MET A 48 -6.94 -12.12 -17.78
C MET A 48 -5.60 -12.76 -18.14
N ALA A 49 -4.54 -12.41 -17.42
CA ALA A 49 -3.21 -12.98 -17.64
C ALA A 49 -3.16 -14.48 -17.35
N LYS A 50 -3.94 -14.95 -16.37
CA LYS A 50 -4.08 -16.37 -16.02
C LYS A 50 -5.12 -17.12 -16.90
N GLY A 51 -5.81 -16.43 -17.81
CA GLY A 51 -6.87 -17.03 -18.62
C GLY A 51 -8.15 -17.39 -17.84
N GLN A 52 -8.34 -16.84 -16.65
CA GLN A 52 -9.53 -17.06 -15.80
C GLN A 52 -10.74 -16.25 -16.28
N ILE A 53 -10.49 -15.12 -16.96
CA ILE A 53 -11.49 -14.29 -17.61
C ILE A 53 -10.99 -13.91 -19.01
N PRO A 54 -11.91 -13.58 -19.96
CA PRO A 54 -11.55 -13.19 -21.32
C PRO A 54 -10.62 -11.95 -21.32
N TYR A 55 -9.67 -11.95 -22.28
CA TYR A 55 -8.78 -10.81 -22.48
C TYR A 55 -9.56 -9.60 -23.02
N ASP A 56 -9.38 -8.46 -22.36
CA ASP A 56 -9.96 -7.17 -22.72
C ASP A 56 -8.90 -6.08 -22.56
N ALA A 57 -8.37 -5.56 -23.68
CA ALA A 57 -7.32 -4.55 -23.69
C ALA A 57 -7.80 -3.22 -23.07
N ALA A 58 -9.05 -2.82 -23.33
CA ALA A 58 -9.60 -1.57 -22.81
C ALA A 58 -9.76 -1.61 -21.28
N LEU A 59 -10.17 -2.78 -20.74
CA LEU A 59 -10.27 -2.97 -19.30
C LEU A 59 -8.87 -2.99 -18.64
N ILE A 60 -7.87 -3.59 -19.31
CA ILE A 60 -6.47 -3.56 -18.82
C ILE A 60 -5.96 -2.12 -18.80
N GLU A 61 -6.13 -1.36 -19.87
CA GLU A 61 -5.72 0.04 -19.99
C GLU A 61 -6.32 0.89 -18.85
N LYS A 62 -7.65 0.81 -18.69
CA LYS A 62 -8.37 1.52 -17.63
C LYS A 62 -7.82 1.17 -16.25
N ASN A 63 -7.68 -0.12 -15.95
CA ASN A 63 -7.31 -0.59 -14.63
C ASN A 63 -5.82 -0.30 -14.33
N ALA A 64 -4.92 -0.49 -15.29
CA ALA A 64 -3.51 -0.13 -15.17
C ALA A 64 -3.35 1.38 -14.94
N GLY A 65 -4.13 2.22 -15.63
CA GLY A 65 -4.16 3.67 -15.41
C GLY A 65 -4.58 4.03 -13.97
N LYS A 66 -5.51 3.27 -13.36
CA LYS A 66 -5.85 3.46 -11.95
C LYS A 66 -4.72 3.07 -11.01
N VAL A 67 -4.03 1.96 -11.29
CA VAL A 67 -2.83 1.59 -10.51
C VAL A 67 -1.75 2.65 -10.62
N ALA A 68 -1.49 3.20 -11.82
CA ALA A 68 -0.52 4.28 -12.03
C ALA A 68 -0.85 5.55 -11.22
N GLN A 69 -2.15 5.88 -11.08
CA GLN A 69 -2.60 7.03 -10.28
C GLN A 69 -2.51 6.79 -8.77
N LEU A 70 -2.70 5.57 -8.31
CA LEU A 70 -2.75 5.21 -6.88
C LEU A 70 -1.36 4.90 -6.29
N ALA A 71 -0.46 4.29 -7.07
CA ALA A 71 0.85 3.88 -6.58
C ALA A 71 1.69 5.03 -6.00
N PRO A 72 1.71 6.25 -6.58
CA PRO A 72 2.43 7.40 -6.00
C PRO A 72 1.90 7.85 -4.64
N MET A 73 0.66 7.50 -4.28
CA MET A 73 0.07 7.84 -2.98
C MET A 73 0.54 6.91 -1.85
N ILE A 74 1.15 5.77 -2.19
CA ILE A 74 1.58 4.78 -1.20
C ILE A 74 2.56 5.39 -0.18
N PRO A 75 3.64 6.07 -0.55
CA PRO A 75 4.54 6.66 0.43
C PRO A 75 3.83 7.62 1.38
N ASP A 76 2.95 8.48 0.91
CA ASP A 76 2.24 9.45 1.75
C ASP A 76 1.44 8.75 2.86
N MET A 77 0.82 7.60 2.56
CA MET A 77 0.11 6.82 3.56
C MET A 77 1.04 6.19 4.61
N PHE A 78 2.31 6.04 4.31
CA PHE A 78 3.33 5.51 5.22
C PHE A 78 4.22 6.58 5.86
N ALA A 79 3.92 7.87 5.70
CA ALA A 79 4.69 8.96 6.29
C ALA A 79 4.76 8.91 7.83
N MET A 80 3.69 8.39 8.48
CA MET A 80 3.72 8.14 9.93
C MET A 80 4.34 6.78 10.21
N ASP A 81 5.37 6.71 11.04
CA ASP A 81 5.88 5.43 11.55
C ASP A 81 4.91 4.85 12.60
N THR A 82 4.43 3.63 12.34
CA THR A 82 3.56 2.87 13.24
C THR A 82 4.20 1.55 13.68
N SER A 83 5.52 1.39 13.50
CA SER A 83 6.22 0.13 13.81
C SER A 83 6.19 -0.22 15.31
N ALA A 84 6.08 0.79 16.16
CA ALA A 84 6.04 0.63 17.61
C ALA A 84 4.62 0.56 18.21
N SER A 85 3.57 0.69 17.38
CA SER A 85 2.18 0.75 17.85
C SER A 85 1.68 -0.53 18.52
N GLY A 86 2.23 -1.69 18.14
CA GLY A 86 1.71 -2.99 18.54
C GLY A 86 0.38 -3.37 17.88
N LEU A 87 -0.15 -2.53 16.98
CA LEU A 87 -1.39 -2.79 16.25
C LEU A 87 -1.17 -3.79 15.11
N PRO A 88 -2.19 -4.62 14.76
CA PRO A 88 -2.07 -5.60 13.69
C PRO A 88 -1.79 -4.95 12.33
N THR A 89 -0.65 -5.28 11.73
CA THR A 89 -0.27 -4.84 10.39
C THR A 89 0.71 -5.81 9.77
N GLU A 90 0.70 -5.92 8.44
CA GLU A 90 1.71 -6.67 7.69
C GLU A 90 2.90 -5.77 7.28
N ALA A 91 2.86 -4.49 7.58
CA ALA A 91 3.96 -3.57 7.30
C ALA A 91 5.15 -3.87 8.22
N LYS A 92 6.34 -4.06 7.61
CA LYS A 92 7.58 -4.23 8.37
C LYS A 92 8.15 -2.87 8.80
N ALA A 93 8.88 -2.85 9.91
CA ALA A 93 9.62 -1.68 10.36
C ALA A 93 10.68 -1.20 9.35
N ASP A 94 11.15 -2.11 8.49
CA ASP A 94 12.11 -1.83 7.40
C ASP A 94 11.63 -0.70 6.46
N ILE A 95 10.32 -0.46 6.35
CA ILE A 95 9.75 0.66 5.58
C ILE A 95 10.32 1.99 6.04
N TRP A 96 10.36 2.21 7.35
CA TRP A 96 10.81 3.48 7.94
C TRP A 96 12.32 3.52 8.15
N ALA A 97 12.97 2.35 8.17
CA ALA A 97 14.42 2.26 8.18
C ALA A 97 15.04 2.61 6.81
N ASP A 98 14.32 2.36 5.70
CA ASP A 98 14.75 2.70 4.35
C ASP A 98 13.57 3.26 3.53
N TYR A 99 13.08 4.41 3.95
CA TYR A 99 11.90 5.05 3.36
C TYR A 99 12.15 5.53 1.93
N ASP A 100 13.37 5.85 1.58
CA ASP A 100 13.74 6.29 0.22
C ASP A 100 13.63 5.11 -0.77
N ASP A 101 14.15 3.92 -0.43
CA ASP A 101 13.98 2.71 -1.27
C ASP A 101 12.51 2.29 -1.34
N PHE A 102 11.78 2.35 -0.23
CA PHE A 102 10.34 2.09 -0.23
C PHE A 102 9.60 3.01 -1.20
N SER A 103 9.88 4.31 -1.17
CA SER A 103 9.27 5.32 -2.04
C SER A 103 9.66 5.10 -3.50
N ALA A 104 10.94 4.77 -3.77
CA ALA A 104 11.43 4.45 -5.11
C ALA A 104 10.74 3.22 -5.71
N LYS A 105 10.43 2.20 -4.90
CA LYS A 105 9.67 1.02 -5.35
C LYS A 105 8.21 1.36 -5.69
N ALA A 106 7.58 2.27 -4.95
CA ALA A 106 6.25 2.77 -5.28
C ALA A 106 6.26 3.55 -6.60
N ALA A 107 7.23 4.43 -6.81
CA ALA A 107 7.43 5.16 -8.07
C ALA A 107 7.65 4.21 -9.25
N THR A 108 8.52 3.22 -9.09
CA THR A 108 8.75 2.17 -10.11
C THR A 108 7.45 1.43 -10.44
N THR A 109 6.60 1.16 -9.45
CA THR A 109 5.30 0.52 -9.69
C THR A 109 4.38 1.40 -10.53
N ALA A 110 4.35 2.71 -10.29
CA ALA A 110 3.61 3.67 -11.11
C ALA A 110 4.10 3.66 -12.57
N GLU A 111 5.42 3.77 -12.78
CA GLU A 111 6.03 3.72 -14.12
C GLU A 111 5.71 2.42 -14.87
N ARG A 112 5.72 1.27 -14.19
CA ARG A 112 5.36 -0.02 -14.80
C ARG A 112 3.88 -0.11 -15.14
N ALA A 113 3.02 0.52 -14.35
CA ALA A 113 1.60 0.61 -14.65
C ALA A 113 1.33 1.50 -15.87
N GLU A 114 2.02 2.64 -16.00
CA GLU A 114 1.97 3.49 -17.19
C GLU A 114 2.47 2.76 -18.45
N ALA A 115 3.57 2.03 -18.33
CA ALA A 115 4.08 1.21 -19.41
C ALA A 115 3.09 0.12 -19.85
N LEU A 116 2.32 -0.45 -18.89
CA LEU A 116 1.25 -1.40 -19.22
C LEU A 116 0.10 -0.72 -19.98
N VAL A 117 -0.29 0.51 -19.57
CA VAL A 117 -1.26 1.32 -20.33
C VAL A 117 -0.82 1.49 -21.79
N ALA A 118 0.40 1.96 -22.01
CA ALA A 118 0.93 2.15 -23.37
C ALA A 118 0.98 0.86 -24.18
N ALA A 119 1.37 -0.24 -23.57
CA ALA A 119 1.52 -1.54 -24.24
C ALA A 119 0.18 -2.14 -24.72
N THR A 120 -0.98 -1.69 -24.22
CA THR A 120 -2.29 -2.20 -24.68
C THR A 120 -2.54 -1.88 -26.15
N ALA A 121 -2.04 -0.76 -26.66
CA ALA A 121 -2.12 -0.36 -28.06
C ALA A 121 -1.21 -1.19 -28.99
N GLU A 122 -0.18 -1.85 -28.44
CA GLU A 122 0.79 -2.66 -29.19
C GLU A 122 0.36 -4.14 -29.33
N GLY A 123 -0.77 -4.51 -28.76
CA GLY A 123 -1.36 -5.84 -28.82
C GLY A 123 -1.01 -6.74 -27.64
N ARG A 124 -1.67 -7.90 -27.59
CA ARG A 124 -1.68 -8.81 -26.44
C ARG A 124 -0.29 -9.24 -25.97
N GLY A 125 0.65 -9.49 -26.89
CA GLY A 125 2.00 -9.93 -26.52
C GLY A 125 2.76 -8.86 -25.72
N ALA A 126 2.74 -7.61 -26.20
CA ALA A 126 3.34 -6.47 -25.49
C ALA A 126 2.67 -6.22 -24.14
N THR A 127 1.32 -6.25 -24.11
CA THR A 127 0.53 -6.12 -22.90
C THR A 127 0.93 -7.15 -21.84
N MET A 128 1.04 -8.43 -22.19
CA MET A 128 1.40 -9.49 -21.23
C MET A 128 2.85 -9.36 -20.74
N LYS A 129 3.77 -8.90 -21.56
CA LYS A 129 5.15 -8.59 -21.15
C LYS A 129 5.17 -7.43 -20.13
N ALA A 130 4.46 -6.35 -20.41
CA ALA A 130 4.35 -5.19 -19.51
C ALA A 130 3.65 -5.57 -18.19
N PHE A 131 2.59 -6.39 -18.24
CA PHE A 131 1.96 -6.95 -17.03
C PHE A 131 2.95 -7.72 -16.15
N GLY A 132 3.81 -8.57 -16.75
CA GLY A 132 4.85 -9.28 -16.01
C GLY A 132 5.82 -8.34 -15.29
N ALA A 133 6.20 -7.22 -15.94
CA ALA A 133 7.06 -6.21 -15.35
C ALA A 133 6.38 -5.47 -14.17
N LEU A 134 5.09 -5.12 -14.30
CA LEU A 134 4.31 -4.53 -13.21
C LEU A 134 4.16 -5.52 -12.04
N GLY A 135 3.83 -6.77 -12.30
CA GLY A 135 3.74 -7.80 -11.26
C GLY A 135 5.05 -7.99 -10.50
N SER A 136 6.18 -7.92 -11.21
CA SER A 136 7.51 -8.01 -10.61
C SER A 136 7.83 -6.81 -9.70
N SER A 137 7.40 -5.60 -10.03
CA SER A 137 7.58 -4.42 -9.15
C SER A 137 6.78 -4.56 -7.86
N CYS A 138 5.52 -4.99 -7.94
CA CYS A 138 4.69 -5.28 -6.77
C CYS A 138 5.35 -6.32 -5.86
N LYS A 139 5.83 -7.43 -6.46
CA LYS A 139 6.51 -8.49 -5.72
C LYS A 139 7.78 -7.99 -5.02
N SER A 140 8.61 -7.20 -5.70
CA SER A 140 9.85 -6.66 -5.14
C SER A 140 9.61 -5.83 -3.87
N CYS A 141 8.57 -4.95 -3.88
CA CYS A 141 8.18 -4.18 -2.72
C CYS A 141 7.68 -5.08 -1.58
N HIS A 142 6.79 -6.04 -1.89
CA HIS A 142 6.25 -6.97 -0.90
C HIS A 142 7.32 -7.87 -0.26
N ASP A 143 8.31 -8.33 -1.02
CA ASP A 143 9.40 -9.15 -0.48
C ASP A 143 10.23 -8.39 0.56
N SER A 144 10.44 -7.09 0.36
CA SER A 144 11.22 -6.25 1.28
C SER A 144 10.39 -5.79 2.48
N TYR A 145 9.16 -5.33 2.27
CA TYR A 145 8.43 -4.47 3.20
C TYR A 145 7.13 -5.05 3.75
N ARG A 146 6.68 -6.21 3.26
CA ARG A 146 5.49 -6.90 3.74
C ARG A 146 5.86 -8.18 4.49
N GLN A 147 5.23 -8.41 5.65
CA GLN A 147 5.34 -9.67 6.37
C GLN A 147 4.72 -10.80 5.54
N LYS A 148 5.36 -11.96 5.57
CA LYS A 148 4.83 -13.19 4.93
C LYS A 148 4.01 -13.94 5.99
N ASN A 149 2.73 -14.12 5.73
CA ASN A 149 1.86 -14.99 6.50
C ASN A 149 2.04 -16.43 6.07
#